data_edad190332d4191dccad28262d9990bf
#
_entry.id   edad190332d4191dccad28262d9990bf
#
_cell.length_a   1.000
_cell.length_b   1.000
_cell.length_c   1.000
_cell.angle_alpha   90.00
_cell.angle_beta   90.00
_cell.angle_gamma   90.00
#
_symmetry.space_group_name_H-M   'P 1'
#
loop_
_entity.id
_entity.type
_entity.pdbx_description
1 polymer ?
#
loop_
_entity_poly.entity_id
_entity_poly.type
_entity_poly.pdbx_seq_one_letter_code
_entity_poly.pdbx_strand_id
1 'polypeptide(L)'
;VFYMKEISVEALKAKLDNREDFIFIDVREPYEFEEFNLGARLIPLGEIMDNLHLLDGHKNDEIIVHCRSGKRSGMAVDILNQAGFTNVTNVIGGVLRWQEVFPA
;
A
#
# COMPACT_ATOMS: atom_id res chain seq x y z
N VAL A 1 14.58 -16.29 6.36
CA VAL A 1 14.62 -14.84 6.54
C VAL A 1 13.61 -14.22 5.60
N PHE A 2 12.66 -13.49 6.16
CA PHE A 2 11.67 -12.77 5.38
C PHE A 2 12.20 -11.38 5.06
N TYR A 3 12.26 -11.05 3.79
CA TYR A 3 12.45 -9.69 3.36
C TYR A 3 11.11 -9.09 3.02
N MET A 4 10.72 -8.05 3.75
CA MET A 4 9.60 -7.23 3.32
C MET A 4 10.14 -6.23 2.31
N LYS A 5 9.57 -6.22 1.12
CA LYS A 5 9.88 -5.24 0.11
C LYS A 5 9.33 -3.89 0.56
N GLU A 6 10.15 -2.86 0.51
CA GLU A 6 9.76 -1.54 1.03
C GLU A 6 10.14 -0.43 0.05
N ILE A 7 9.38 0.66 0.09
CA ILE A 7 9.63 1.85 -0.72
C ILE A 7 9.48 3.08 0.16
N SER A 8 10.32 4.09 -0.07
CA SER A 8 10.21 5.38 0.62
C SER A 8 9.06 6.21 0.04
N VAL A 9 8.59 7.21 0.79
CA VAL A 9 7.57 8.14 0.27
C VAL A 9 8.12 8.96 -0.90
N GLU A 10 9.40 9.25 -0.91
CA GLU A 10 10.04 9.98 -2.02
C GLU A 10 9.99 9.15 -3.31
N ALA A 11 10.36 7.87 -3.22
CA ALA A 11 10.30 6.98 -4.38
C ALA A 11 8.86 6.73 -4.83
N LEU A 12 7.92 6.62 -3.88
CA LEU A 12 6.50 6.49 -4.20
C LEU A 12 6.01 7.73 -4.96
N LYS A 13 6.37 8.92 -4.48
CA LYS A 13 5.96 10.15 -5.15
C LYS A 13 6.48 10.20 -6.59
N ALA A 14 7.74 9.79 -6.81
CA ALA A 14 8.30 9.74 -8.15
C ALA A 14 7.51 8.81 -9.07
N LYS A 15 7.10 7.65 -8.56
CA LYS A 15 6.25 6.72 -9.34
C LYS A 15 4.89 7.33 -9.67
N LEU A 16 4.27 7.99 -8.71
CA LEU A 16 2.98 8.64 -8.93
C LEU A 16 3.09 9.79 -9.92
N ASP A 17 4.13 10.62 -9.80
CA ASP A 17 4.38 11.74 -10.70
C ASP A 17 4.66 11.27 -12.13
N ASN A 18 5.36 10.14 -12.27
CA ASN A 18 5.66 9.54 -13.56
C ASN A 18 4.51 8.72 -14.13
N ARG A 19 3.40 8.63 -13.41
CA ARG A 19 2.21 7.85 -13.80
C ARG A 19 2.55 6.40 -14.14
N GLU A 20 3.42 5.80 -13.32
CA GLU A 20 3.77 4.39 -13.48
C GLU A 20 2.57 3.51 -13.18
N ASP A 21 2.49 2.37 -13.85
CA ASP A 21 1.38 1.45 -13.73
C ASP A 21 1.64 0.46 -12.59
N PHE A 22 0.91 0.61 -11.49
CA PHE A 22 0.93 -0.33 -10.38
C PHE A 22 -0.40 -0.29 -9.65
N ILE A 23 -0.71 -1.37 -8.93
CA ILE A 23 -1.88 -1.42 -8.07
C ILE A 23 -1.52 -0.74 -6.75
N PHE A 24 -2.31 0.24 -6.35
CA PHE A 24 -2.05 1.05 -5.17
C PHE A 24 -3.19 0.89 -4.16
N ILE A 25 -2.86 0.39 -2.96
CA ILE A 25 -3.85 0.02 -1.94
C ILE A 25 -3.59 0.76 -0.64
N ASP A 26 -4.66 1.34 -0.08
CA ASP A 26 -4.68 1.95 1.25
C ASP A 26 -5.45 1.02 2.18
N VAL A 27 -4.80 0.55 3.24
CA VAL A 27 -5.42 -0.42 4.18
C VAL A 27 -5.86 0.25 5.48
N ARG A 28 -6.01 1.57 5.47
CA ARG A 28 -6.53 2.34 6.60
C ARG A 28 -8.06 2.21 6.68
N GLU A 29 -8.64 2.86 7.67
CA GLU A 29 -10.08 2.91 7.82
C GLU A 29 -10.70 4.02 6.96
N PRO A 30 -12.00 3.91 6.61
CA PRO A 30 -12.65 4.91 5.75
C PRO A 30 -12.53 6.34 6.26
N TYR A 31 -12.63 6.57 7.59
CA TYR A 31 -12.53 7.92 8.12
C TYR A 31 -11.14 8.54 7.92
N GLU A 32 -10.10 7.71 7.96
CA GLU A 32 -8.72 8.16 7.70
C GLU A 32 -8.57 8.58 6.23
N PHE A 33 -9.13 7.77 5.34
CA PHE A 33 -9.11 8.02 3.90
C PHE A 33 -9.83 9.32 3.56
N GLU A 34 -10.97 9.58 4.18
CA GLU A 34 -11.72 10.80 3.93
C GLU A 34 -10.99 12.06 4.40
N GLU A 35 -10.26 11.97 5.51
CA GLU A 35 -9.48 13.11 6.02
C GLU A 35 -8.33 13.47 5.09
N PHE A 36 -7.63 12.47 4.58
CA PHE A 36 -6.49 12.64 3.69
C PHE A 36 -6.19 11.32 3.02
N ASN A 37 -5.95 11.32 1.70
CA ASN A 37 -5.55 10.10 1.00
C ASN A 37 -4.59 10.43 -0.14
N LEU A 38 -3.91 9.39 -0.62
CA LEU A 38 -2.93 9.48 -1.70
C LEU A 38 -3.49 9.01 -3.05
N GLY A 39 -4.80 8.82 -3.14
CA GLY A 39 -5.44 8.36 -4.37
C GLY A 39 -5.42 6.85 -4.55
N ALA A 40 -5.03 6.08 -3.53
CA ALA A 40 -5.03 4.63 -3.57
C ALA A 40 -6.45 4.07 -3.44
N ARG A 41 -6.62 2.81 -3.82
CA ARG A 41 -7.87 2.08 -3.61
C ARG A 41 -7.97 1.70 -2.13
N LEU A 42 -9.05 2.06 -1.48
CA LEU A 42 -9.25 1.74 -0.08
C LEU A 42 -9.73 0.29 0.08
N ILE A 43 -8.95 -0.52 0.78
CA ILE A 43 -9.33 -1.86 1.23
C ILE A 43 -8.82 -1.99 2.65
N PRO A 44 -9.64 -1.71 3.67
CA PRO A 44 -9.19 -1.76 5.06
C PRO A 44 -8.54 -3.11 5.41
N LEU A 45 -7.53 -3.07 6.28
CA LEU A 45 -6.78 -4.28 6.64
C LEU A 45 -7.69 -5.43 7.07
N GLY A 46 -8.71 -5.13 7.86
CA GLY A 46 -9.67 -6.15 8.33
C GLY A 46 -10.50 -6.79 7.23
N GLU A 47 -10.50 -6.21 6.03
CA GLU A 47 -11.30 -6.69 4.89
C GLU A 47 -10.43 -7.27 3.77
N ILE A 48 -9.11 -7.24 3.91
CA ILE A 48 -8.19 -7.71 2.85
C ILE A 48 -8.47 -9.17 2.48
N MET A 49 -8.62 -10.04 3.48
CA MET A 49 -8.83 -11.47 3.23
C MET A 49 -10.11 -11.73 2.43
N ASP A 50 -11.17 -10.99 2.74
CA ASP A 50 -12.47 -11.16 2.08
C ASP A 50 -12.50 -10.53 0.68
N ASN A 51 -11.49 -9.73 0.34
CA ASN A 51 -11.43 -8.98 -0.91
C ASN A 51 -10.27 -9.38 -1.81
N LEU A 52 -9.61 -10.51 -1.55
CA LEU A 52 -8.51 -10.99 -2.39
C LEU A 52 -8.95 -11.22 -3.84
N HIS A 53 -10.21 -11.56 -4.06
CA HIS A 53 -10.77 -11.76 -5.39
C HIS A 53 -10.69 -10.48 -6.27
N LEU A 54 -10.64 -9.30 -5.65
CA LEU A 54 -10.47 -8.05 -6.39
C LEU A 54 -9.11 -7.96 -7.07
N LEU A 55 -8.16 -8.79 -6.65
CA LEU A 55 -6.81 -8.84 -7.18
C LEU A 55 -6.56 -10.08 -8.05
N ASP A 56 -7.63 -10.79 -8.45
CA ASP A 56 -7.53 -11.94 -9.34
C ASP A 56 -6.84 -11.53 -10.64
N GLY A 57 -5.91 -12.36 -11.10
CA GLY A 57 -5.15 -12.09 -12.32
C GLY A 57 -3.93 -11.19 -12.11
N HIS A 58 -3.68 -10.71 -10.88
CA HIS A 58 -2.61 -9.76 -10.57
C HIS A 58 -1.53 -10.32 -9.65
N LYS A 59 -1.37 -11.65 -9.60
CA LYS A 59 -0.44 -12.31 -8.66
C LYS A 59 1.02 -11.86 -8.81
N ASN A 60 1.43 -11.48 -10.00
CA ASN A 60 2.80 -11.07 -10.27
C ASN A 60 2.93 -9.58 -10.60
N ASP A 61 1.84 -8.85 -10.59
CA ASP A 61 1.86 -7.41 -10.87
C ASP A 61 2.35 -6.64 -9.67
N GLU A 62 2.92 -5.47 -9.90
CA GLU A 62 3.39 -4.60 -8.82
C GLU A 62 2.21 -4.09 -8.01
N ILE A 63 2.24 -4.34 -6.70
CA ILE A 63 1.24 -3.86 -5.74
C ILE A 63 1.98 -3.08 -4.66
N ILE A 64 1.58 -1.83 -4.44
CA ILE A 64 2.14 -0.98 -3.40
C ILE A 64 1.04 -0.71 -2.37
N VAL A 65 1.35 -0.99 -1.10
CA VAL A 65 0.39 -0.90 0.00
C VAL A 65 0.87 0.14 1.01
N HIS A 66 -0.04 1.00 1.45
CA HIS A 66 0.29 1.97 2.50
C HIS A 66 -0.79 2.03 3.56
N CYS A 67 -0.41 2.58 4.71
CA CYS A 67 -1.32 2.92 5.78
C CYS A 67 -0.86 4.23 6.42
N ARG A 68 -1.15 4.44 7.70
CA ARG A 68 -0.75 5.67 8.40
C ARG A 68 0.74 5.69 8.71
N SER A 69 1.30 4.61 9.26
CA SER A 69 2.69 4.54 9.74
C SER A 69 3.53 3.45 9.07
N GLY A 70 2.92 2.56 8.30
CA GLY A 70 3.58 1.42 7.69
C GLY A 70 3.34 0.10 8.43
N LYS A 71 2.72 0.12 9.60
CA LYS A 71 2.51 -1.09 10.41
C LYS A 71 1.38 -1.98 9.87
N ARG A 72 0.20 -1.41 9.66
CA ARG A 72 -0.94 -2.15 9.10
C ARG A 72 -0.65 -2.60 7.67
N SER A 73 -0.02 -1.74 6.88
CA SER A 73 0.35 -2.09 5.50
C SER A 73 1.39 -3.21 5.46
N GLY A 74 2.31 -3.25 6.44
CA GLY A 74 3.23 -4.37 6.59
C GLY A 74 2.49 -5.68 6.81
N MET A 75 1.46 -5.68 7.65
CA MET A 75 0.60 -6.86 7.86
C MET A 75 -0.12 -7.26 6.57
N ALA A 76 -0.62 -6.28 5.83
CA ALA A 76 -1.30 -6.56 4.56
C ALA A 76 -0.34 -7.17 3.54
N VAL A 77 0.90 -6.68 3.48
CA VAL A 77 1.93 -7.26 2.60
C VAL A 77 2.16 -8.73 2.95
N ASP A 78 2.26 -9.07 4.24
CA ASP A 78 2.42 -10.46 4.67
C ASP A 78 1.22 -11.32 4.23
N ILE A 79 0.00 -10.83 4.40
CA ILE A 79 -1.21 -11.54 3.98
C ILE A 79 -1.17 -11.79 2.47
N LEU A 80 -0.84 -10.77 1.68
CA LEU A 80 -0.79 -10.89 0.24
C LEU A 80 0.32 -11.84 -0.22
N ASN A 81 1.49 -11.78 0.41
CA ASN A 81 2.59 -12.71 0.10
C ASN A 81 2.18 -14.15 0.37
N GLN A 82 1.50 -14.40 1.49
CA GLN A 82 1.03 -15.75 1.83
C GLN A 82 -0.06 -16.23 0.86
N ALA A 83 -0.81 -15.31 0.29
CA ALA A 83 -1.85 -15.62 -0.70
C ALA A 83 -1.27 -15.81 -2.12
N GLY A 84 0.06 -15.71 -2.27
CA GLY A 84 0.72 -15.99 -3.56
C GLY A 84 1.03 -14.76 -4.40
N PHE A 85 0.83 -13.55 -3.89
CA PHE A 85 1.22 -12.33 -4.57
C PHE A 85 2.72 -12.13 -4.41
N THR A 86 3.44 -11.96 -5.53
CA THR A 86 4.91 -12.04 -5.55
C THR A 86 5.62 -10.71 -5.60
N ASN A 87 4.91 -9.61 -5.82
CA ASN A 87 5.53 -8.29 -6.04
C ASN A 87 4.79 -7.22 -5.24
N VAL A 88 4.79 -7.37 -3.91
CA VAL A 88 4.07 -6.50 -3.00
C VAL A 88 5.04 -5.69 -2.15
N THR A 89 4.83 -4.39 -2.09
CA THR A 89 5.76 -3.45 -1.44
C THR A 89 5.02 -2.62 -0.39
N ASN A 90 5.64 -2.46 0.78
CA ASN A 90 5.15 -1.60 1.86
C ASN A 90 5.76 -0.20 1.74
N VAL A 91 4.95 0.84 1.93
CA VAL A 91 5.44 2.22 1.98
C VAL A 91 5.93 2.52 3.40
N ILE A 92 7.23 2.77 3.55
CA ILE A 92 7.85 3.07 4.84
C ILE A 92 7.31 4.38 5.37
N GLY A 93 6.82 4.36 6.62
CA GLY A 93 6.36 5.56 7.31
C GLY A 93 4.97 6.03 6.92
N GLY A 94 4.41 5.52 5.84
CA GLY A 94 3.04 5.78 5.42
C GLY A 94 2.68 7.25 5.26
N VAL A 95 1.40 7.56 5.52
CA VAL A 95 0.87 8.93 5.40
C VAL A 95 1.60 9.91 6.33
N LEU A 96 1.99 9.48 7.53
CA LEU A 96 2.72 10.36 8.45
C LEU A 96 4.02 10.85 7.84
N ARG A 97 4.79 9.93 7.27
CA ARG A 97 6.06 10.29 6.63
C ARG A 97 5.83 11.12 5.37
N TRP A 98 4.82 10.77 4.60
CA TRP A 98 4.44 11.57 3.42
C TRP A 98 4.18 13.03 3.79
N GLN A 99 3.41 13.26 4.86
CA GLN A 99 3.06 14.61 5.29
C GLN A 99 4.26 15.38 5.86
N GLU A 100 5.25 14.71 6.43
CA GLU A 100 6.49 15.34 6.87
C GLU A 100 7.34 15.80 5.67
N VAL A 101 7.44 14.96 4.65
CA VAL A 101 8.31 15.21 3.48
C VAL A 101 7.63 16.14 2.48
N PHE A 102 6.33 16.01 2.31
CA PHE A 102 5.56 16.79 1.35
C PHE A 102 4.41 17.52 2.04
N PRO A 103 4.71 18.53 2.87
CA PRO A 103 3.66 19.29 3.53
C PRO A 103 2.83 20.07 2.51
N ALA A 104 1.53 20.12 2.75
CA ALA A 104 0.59 20.80 1.87
C ALA A 104 0.73 22.32 1.97
#